data_d097ef277616bb9163f2eba639ae6249
#
_entry.id   d097ef277616bb9163f2eba639ae6249
#
_cell.length_a   1.000
_cell.length_b   1.000
_cell.length_c   1.000
_cell.angle_alpha   90.00
_cell.angle_beta   90.00
_cell.angle_gamma   90.00
#
_symmetry.space_group_name_H-M   'P 1'
#
loop_
_entity.id
_entity.type
_entity.pdbx_description
1 polymer ?
#
loop_
_entity_poly.entity_id
_entity_poly.type
_entity_poly.pdbx_seq_one_letter_code
_entity_poly.pdbx_strand_id
1 'polypeptide(L)' 'MKKSITLTLSDEALMELQRILLDEDREAALRFLKTHLEKQVRAAISGEGH' A
#
# COMPACT_ATOMS: atom_id res chain seq x y z
N MET A 1 -3.41 20.40 -4.94
CA MET A 1 -4.30 19.43 -5.59
C MET A 1 -4.21 18.08 -4.87
N LYS A 2 -5.35 17.47 -4.61
CA LYS A 2 -5.38 16.18 -3.93
C LYS A 2 -5.50 15.04 -4.91
N LYS A 3 -4.78 13.98 -4.63
CA LYS A 3 -4.88 12.73 -5.38
C LYS A 3 -5.21 11.62 -4.41
N SER A 4 -5.88 10.61 -4.90
CA SER A 4 -6.24 9.47 -4.07
C SER A 4 -5.98 8.18 -4.82
N ILE A 5 -5.73 7.14 -4.06
CA ILE A 5 -5.64 5.78 -4.59
C ILE A 5 -6.58 4.90 -3.79
N THR A 6 -7.10 3.88 -4.46
CA THR A 6 -7.97 2.92 -3.80
C THR A 6 -7.28 1.57 -3.79
N LEU A 7 -7.28 0.93 -2.65
CA LEU A 7 -6.61 -0.34 -2.47
C LEU A 7 -7.61 -1.37 -1.98
N THR A 8 -7.73 -2.47 -2.72
CA THR A 8 -8.59 -3.57 -2.33
C THR A 8 -7.72 -4.70 -1.81
N LEU A 9 -7.95 -5.08 -0.57
CA LEU A 9 -7.17 -6.12 0.09
C LEU A 9 -8.06 -7.31 0.42
N SER A 10 -7.49 -8.50 0.28
CA SER A 10 -8.17 -9.71 0.74
C SER A 10 -8.24 -9.70 2.27
N ASP A 11 -9.09 -10.58 2.81
CA ASP A 11 -9.17 -10.69 4.27
C ASP A 11 -7.83 -11.04 4.87
N GLU A 12 -7.09 -11.92 4.20
CA GLU A 12 -5.77 -12.31 4.69
C GLU A 12 -4.81 -11.13 4.71
N ALA A 13 -4.83 -10.33 3.65
CA ALA A 13 -3.95 -9.16 3.58
C ALA A 13 -4.31 -8.12 4.63
N LEU A 14 -5.62 -7.95 4.89
CA LEU A 14 -6.06 -7.03 5.93
C LEU A 14 -5.59 -7.48 7.30
N MET A 15 -5.68 -8.78 7.56
CA MET A 15 -5.23 -9.32 8.84
C MET A 15 -3.72 -9.16 9.00
N GLU A 16 -2.99 -9.37 7.93
CA GLU A 16 -1.55 -9.18 7.98
C GLU A 16 -1.21 -7.72 8.26
N LEU A 17 -1.91 -6.81 7.60
CA LEU A 17 -1.68 -5.39 7.82
C LEU A 17 -1.97 -5.00 9.25
N GLN A 18 -3.05 -5.55 9.84
CA GLN A 18 -3.37 -5.29 11.22
C GLN A 18 -2.26 -5.76 12.15
N ARG A 19 -1.73 -6.96 11.89
CA ARG A 19 -0.64 -7.49 12.69
C ARG A 19 0.59 -6.60 12.59
N ILE A 20 0.91 -6.16 11.37
CA ILE A 20 2.06 -5.29 11.14
C ILE A 20 1.93 -4.00 11.96
N LEU A 21 0.74 -3.42 11.94
CA LEU A 21 0.50 -2.18 12.68
C LEU A 21 0.60 -2.38 14.18
N LEU A 22 0.07 -3.49 14.67
CA LEU A 22 0.13 -3.79 16.11
C LEU A 22 1.55 -4.04 16.57
N ASP A 23 2.33 -4.75 15.77
CA ASP A 23 3.70 -5.10 16.10
C ASP A 23 4.68 -3.99 15.76
N GLU A 24 4.25 -2.99 15.00
CA GLU A 24 5.14 -1.93 14.52
C GLU A 24 6.33 -2.51 13.78
N ASP A 25 6.08 -3.51 12.95
CA ASP A 25 7.11 -4.24 12.22
C ASP A 25 7.47 -3.47 10.96
N ARG A 26 8.59 -2.76 11.03
CA ARG A 26 9.00 -1.86 9.95
C ARG A 26 9.34 -2.61 8.66
N GLU A 27 10.02 -3.72 8.78
CA GLU A 27 10.42 -4.47 7.60
C GLU A 27 9.21 -5.06 6.90
N ALA A 28 8.30 -5.64 7.68
CA ALA A 28 7.09 -6.19 7.11
C ALA A 28 6.22 -5.10 6.51
N ALA A 29 6.19 -3.92 7.14
CA ALA A 29 5.42 -2.80 6.63
C ALA A 29 5.95 -2.34 5.27
N LEU A 30 7.26 -2.23 5.14
CA LEU A 30 7.85 -1.83 3.87
C LEU A 30 7.57 -2.87 2.79
N ARG A 31 7.69 -4.15 3.14
CA ARG A 31 7.40 -5.23 2.21
C ARG A 31 5.94 -5.20 1.76
N PHE A 32 5.04 -4.95 2.70
CA PHE A 32 3.62 -4.87 2.41
C PHE A 32 3.34 -3.73 1.43
N LEU A 33 3.93 -2.58 1.68
CA LEU A 33 3.74 -1.43 0.81
C LEU A 33 4.27 -1.70 -0.60
N LYS A 34 5.42 -2.33 -0.71
CA LYS A 34 5.97 -2.68 -2.02
C LYS A 34 5.10 -3.67 -2.75
N THR A 35 4.54 -4.63 -2.04
CA THR A 35 3.72 -5.66 -2.67
C THR A 35 2.38 -5.11 -3.15
N HIS A 36 1.76 -4.24 -2.36
CA HIS A 36 0.38 -3.86 -2.60
C HIS A 36 0.18 -2.45 -3.14
N LEU A 37 1.09 -1.54 -2.85
CA LEU A 37 0.89 -0.13 -3.14
C LEU A 37 1.85 0.45 -4.15
N GLU A 38 2.99 -0.14 -4.35
CA GLU A 38 4.03 0.48 -5.17
C GLU A 38 3.54 0.81 -6.57
N LYS A 39 2.87 -0.14 -7.21
CA LYS A 39 2.38 0.08 -8.56
C LYS A 39 1.35 1.19 -8.64
N GLN A 40 0.46 1.22 -7.66
CA GLN A 40 -0.60 2.23 -7.65
C GLN A 40 -0.03 3.62 -7.42
N VAL A 41 0.94 3.72 -6.53
CA VAL A 41 1.59 5.00 -6.28
C VAL A 41 2.30 5.49 -7.54
N ARG A 42 3.05 4.62 -8.19
CA ARG A 42 3.74 4.99 -9.42
C ARG A 42 2.77 5.40 -10.51
N ALA A 43 1.68 4.67 -10.65
CA ALA A 43 0.69 4.99 -11.64
C ALA A 43 0.02 6.34 -11.37
N ALA A 44 -0.26 6.62 -10.11
CA ALA A 44 -0.88 7.88 -9.74
C ALA A 44 0.03 9.07 -10.05
N ILE A 45 1.32 8.89 -9.84
CA ILE A 45 2.28 9.96 -10.09
C ILE A 45 2.56 10.12 -11.58
N SER A 46 2.87 9.03 -12.27
CA SER A 46 3.28 9.12 -13.66
C SER A 46 2.10 9.31 -14.60
N GLY A 47 0.92 8.83 -14.24
CA GLY A 47 -0.26 9.03 -15.09
C GLY A 47 -0.60 10.48 -15.30
N GLU A 48 -0.12 11.33 -14.43
CA GLU A 48 -0.41 12.72 -14.49
C GLU A 48 0.40 13.45 -15.55
N GLY A 49 1.50 12.87 -15.97
CA GLY A 49 2.33 13.48 -16.97
C GLY A 49 1.80 13.38 -18.38
N HIS A 50 0.64 12.82 -18.54
CA HIS A 50 0.06 12.66 -19.87
C HIS A 50 -1.19 13.51 -20.02
#